data_abf60ea0a9bc007d3510c5f0485209a1
#
_entry.id   abf60ea0a9bc007d3510c5f0485209a1
#
_cell.length_a   1.000
_cell.length_b   1.000
_cell.length_c   1.000
_cell.angle_alpha   90.00
_cell.angle_beta   90.00
_cell.angle_gamma   90.00
#
_symmetry.space_group_name_H-M   'P 1'
#
loop_
_entity.id
_entity.type
_entity.pdbx_description
1 polymer ?
#
loop_
_entity_poly.entity_id
_entity_poly.type
_entity_poly.pdbx_seq_one_letter_code
_entity_poly.pdbx_strand_id
1 'polypeptide(L)'
;EDCKQLVELRISSGRIYMMMETVVYAREFLYMKELYDKGELGKLQFLKASHQQDMDGWPGYWPGLPPMHYATHCVGPVLGLGQDQAEYVSCFPSGTIREEMHECYGSPYAVETCHIKFANSDLSALVYRSLFDVARQYRESFEVYGDKKAVEWPLIEGEPLIVHTAKKPEPEIPEKVECPDYGHLLPDEIAPFTTGGVYGGDEGEDHLSFTQGAGHGGSHPHLAHQFVQMLLSGEDAYPNAVHSANITCTGILAHESAQKGGDIVRLPEFTLA
;
A
#
# COMPACT_ATOMS: atom_id res chain seq x y z
N GLU A 1 -17.59 2.24 11.74
CA GLU A 1 -17.68 2.28 13.20
C GLU A 1 -16.45 1.62 13.83
N ASP A 2 -16.05 0.41 13.41
CA ASP A 2 -14.95 -0.35 14.00
C ASP A 2 -13.60 0.39 13.96
N CYS A 3 -13.33 1.15 12.89
CA CYS A 3 -12.14 2.00 12.79
C CYS A 3 -12.11 3.09 13.88
N LYS A 4 -13.27 3.65 14.25
CA LYS A 4 -13.37 4.60 15.37
C LYS A 4 -13.13 3.91 16.70
N GLN A 5 -13.74 2.77 16.91
CA GLN A 5 -13.55 1.97 18.12
C GLN A 5 -12.07 1.59 18.31
N LEU A 6 -11.36 1.23 17.24
CA LEU A 6 -9.93 0.95 17.30
C LEU A 6 -9.14 2.15 17.86
N VAL A 7 -9.40 3.34 17.33
CA VAL A 7 -8.73 4.58 17.80
C VAL A 7 -9.12 4.91 19.25
N GLU A 8 -10.39 4.81 19.60
CA GLU A 8 -10.89 5.02 20.97
C GLU A 8 -10.27 4.03 21.97
N LEU A 9 -10.13 2.74 21.58
CA LEU A 9 -9.48 1.73 22.40
C LEU A 9 -7.99 2.00 22.57
N ARG A 10 -7.31 2.46 21.50
CA ARG A 10 -5.90 2.90 21.60
C ARG A 10 -5.75 4.05 22.62
N ILE A 11 -6.64 5.04 22.56
CA ILE A 11 -6.62 6.20 23.49
C ILE A 11 -6.93 5.74 24.92
N SER A 12 -8.04 5.04 25.12
CA SER A 12 -8.54 4.68 26.45
C SER A 12 -7.66 3.66 27.18
N SER A 13 -7.05 2.72 26.44
CA SER A 13 -6.17 1.70 27.02
C SER A 13 -4.74 2.19 27.27
N GLY A 14 -4.31 3.26 26.59
CA GLY A 14 -2.92 3.70 26.58
C GLY A 14 -1.94 2.68 25.94
N ARG A 15 -2.47 1.63 25.28
CA ARG A 15 -1.62 0.62 24.62
C ARG A 15 -1.15 1.13 23.28
N ILE A 16 0.11 0.86 22.96
CA ILE A 16 0.71 1.16 21.67
C ILE A 16 0.12 0.26 20.57
N TYR A 17 0.10 0.74 19.34
CA TYR A 17 -0.48 0.04 18.20
C TYR A 17 0.33 0.27 16.92
N MET A 18 0.51 -0.78 16.13
CA MET A 18 1.09 -0.74 14.81
C MET A 18 0.32 -1.69 13.88
N MET A 19 -0.06 -1.21 12.71
CA MET A 19 -0.53 -2.09 11.63
C MET A 19 0.68 -2.61 10.85
N MET A 20 0.71 -3.91 10.59
CA MET A 20 1.79 -4.55 9.84
C MET A 20 1.58 -4.40 8.32
N GLU A 21 1.53 -3.14 7.83
CA GLU A 21 1.42 -2.85 6.41
C GLU A 21 2.80 -2.96 5.73
N THR A 22 2.94 -3.95 4.88
CA THR A 22 4.23 -4.34 4.30
C THR A 22 4.77 -3.34 3.29
N VAL A 23 3.92 -2.77 2.43
CA VAL A 23 4.37 -1.93 1.31
C VAL A 23 5.05 -0.65 1.77
N VAL A 24 4.66 -0.09 2.93
CA VAL A 24 5.31 1.13 3.47
C VAL A 24 6.69 0.88 4.07
N TYR A 25 7.14 -0.37 4.08
CA TYR A 25 8.48 -0.80 4.47
C TYR A 25 9.21 -1.57 3.35
N ALA A 26 8.58 -1.71 2.17
CA ALA A 26 9.26 -2.26 1.00
C ALA A 26 10.41 -1.33 0.57
N ARG A 27 11.50 -1.91 0.06
CA ARG A 27 12.69 -1.14 -0.33
C ARG A 27 12.38 -0.05 -1.33
N GLU A 28 11.49 -0.31 -2.26
CA GLU A 28 11.06 0.65 -3.27
C GLU A 28 10.34 1.85 -2.64
N PHE A 29 9.49 1.61 -1.64
CA PHE A 29 8.85 2.69 -0.89
C PHE A 29 9.87 3.48 -0.06
N LEU A 30 10.80 2.79 0.61
CA LEU A 30 11.87 3.43 1.40
C LEU A 30 12.74 4.32 0.50
N TYR A 31 13.03 3.90 -0.73
CA TYR A 31 13.74 4.72 -1.71
C TYR A 31 12.98 5.99 -2.07
N MET A 32 11.69 5.89 -2.37
CA MET A 32 10.86 7.06 -2.66
C MET A 32 10.74 7.99 -1.46
N LYS A 33 10.62 7.42 -0.26
CA LYS A 33 10.60 8.20 0.98
C LYS A 33 11.93 8.91 1.22
N GLU A 34 13.04 8.27 0.98
CA GLU A 34 14.37 8.90 1.06
C GLU A 34 14.49 10.10 0.10
N LEU A 35 14.03 9.96 -1.15
CA LEU A 35 14.00 11.07 -2.10
C LEU A 35 13.07 12.21 -1.66
N TYR A 36 11.92 11.85 -1.07
CA TYR A 36 10.98 12.81 -0.51
C TYR A 36 11.60 13.59 0.65
N ASP A 37 12.19 12.89 1.62
CA ASP A 37 12.81 13.50 2.81
C ASP A 37 13.99 14.40 2.46
N LYS A 38 14.74 14.08 1.37
CA LYS A 38 15.81 14.93 0.81
C LYS A 38 15.28 16.11 -0.02
N GLY A 39 13.97 16.22 -0.26
CA GLY A 39 13.37 17.24 -1.10
C GLY A 39 13.68 17.09 -2.59
N GLU A 40 14.15 15.92 -3.01
CA GLU A 40 14.52 15.64 -4.40
C GLU A 40 13.30 15.45 -5.31
N LEU A 41 12.17 14.97 -4.77
CA LEU A 41 10.91 14.92 -5.52
C LEU A 41 10.34 16.30 -5.82
N GLY A 42 10.69 17.32 -5.02
CA GLY A 42 10.07 18.63 -5.08
C GLY A 42 8.67 18.63 -4.48
N LYS A 43 7.76 19.48 -5.02
CA LYS A 43 6.35 19.45 -4.64
C LYS A 43 5.70 18.21 -5.25
N LEU A 44 5.05 17.39 -4.41
CA LEU A 44 4.24 16.28 -4.91
C LEU A 44 3.05 16.81 -5.71
N GLN A 45 2.82 16.24 -6.88
CA GLN A 45 1.73 16.62 -7.78
C GLN A 45 0.66 15.54 -7.87
N PHE A 46 1.06 14.26 -7.82
CA PHE A 46 0.16 13.12 -7.95
C PHE A 46 0.80 11.84 -7.42
N LEU A 47 -0.02 10.96 -6.85
CA LEU A 47 0.38 9.64 -6.38
C LEU A 47 -0.50 8.58 -7.03
N LYS A 48 0.09 7.43 -7.32
CA LYS A 48 -0.67 6.31 -7.89
C LYS A 48 -0.15 5.00 -7.31
N ALA A 49 -1.06 4.08 -6.99
CA ALA A 49 -0.68 2.75 -6.53
C ALA A 49 -1.65 1.67 -7.02
N SER A 50 -1.19 0.45 -7.04
CA SER A 50 -2.05 -0.70 -7.28
C SER A 50 -1.58 -1.92 -6.51
N HIS A 51 -2.53 -2.80 -6.20
CA HIS A 51 -2.22 -4.14 -5.80
C HIS A 51 -3.13 -5.12 -6.53
N GLN A 52 -2.52 -5.98 -7.32
CA GLN A 52 -3.17 -7.07 -8.01
C GLN A 52 -2.70 -8.36 -7.38
N GLN A 53 -3.62 -9.21 -6.97
CA GLN A 53 -3.31 -10.47 -6.35
C GLN A 53 -4.43 -11.46 -6.68
N ASP A 54 -4.05 -12.66 -7.08
CA ASP A 54 -4.99 -13.76 -7.24
C ASP A 54 -5.10 -14.51 -5.91
N MET A 55 -6.31 -14.52 -5.36
CA MET A 55 -6.63 -15.13 -4.08
C MET A 55 -7.35 -16.49 -4.24
N ASP A 56 -7.34 -17.07 -5.44
CA ASP A 56 -7.85 -18.41 -5.66
C ASP A 56 -7.05 -19.43 -4.83
N GLY A 57 -7.77 -20.37 -4.21
CA GLY A 57 -7.16 -21.39 -3.35
C GLY A 57 -6.82 -20.92 -1.93
N TRP A 58 -7.03 -19.65 -1.61
CA TRP A 58 -6.85 -19.13 -0.27
C TRP A 58 -8.01 -19.58 0.67
N PRO A 59 -7.86 -19.44 2.02
CA PRO A 59 -8.89 -19.85 2.97
C PRO A 59 -10.28 -19.33 2.63
N GLY A 60 -11.33 -20.09 2.98
CA GLY A 60 -12.70 -19.89 2.51
C GLY A 60 -13.38 -18.55 2.88
N TYR A 61 -12.74 -17.68 3.63
CA TYR A 61 -13.22 -16.30 3.87
C TYR A 61 -12.73 -15.28 2.81
N TRP A 62 -11.89 -15.69 1.86
CA TRP A 62 -11.43 -14.82 0.78
C TRP A 62 -12.35 -14.79 -0.44
N PRO A 63 -12.94 -15.92 -0.89
CA PRO A 63 -13.72 -15.96 -2.13
C PRO A 63 -14.76 -14.86 -2.20
N GLY A 64 -14.70 -14.04 -3.25
CA GLY A 64 -15.62 -12.95 -3.50
C GLY A 64 -15.43 -11.69 -2.64
N LEU A 65 -14.36 -11.60 -1.86
CA LEU A 65 -14.04 -10.38 -1.12
C LEU A 65 -13.96 -9.19 -2.09
N PRO A 66 -14.68 -8.08 -1.83
CA PRO A 66 -14.57 -6.89 -2.66
C PRO A 66 -13.13 -6.40 -2.78
N PRO A 67 -12.63 -6.03 -3.96
CA PRO A 67 -11.23 -5.62 -4.12
C PRO A 67 -10.78 -4.57 -3.13
N MET A 68 -11.55 -3.49 -2.93
CA MET A 68 -11.18 -2.41 -2.01
C MET A 68 -11.30 -2.77 -0.52
N HIS A 69 -11.91 -3.88 -0.14
CA HIS A 69 -11.85 -4.36 1.25
C HIS A 69 -10.46 -4.88 1.66
N TYR A 70 -9.61 -5.15 0.68
CA TYR A 70 -8.19 -5.48 0.91
C TYR A 70 -7.28 -4.50 0.16
N ALA A 71 -7.44 -3.21 0.41
CA ALA A 71 -6.75 -2.14 -0.30
C ALA A 71 -5.55 -1.56 0.44
N THR A 72 -5.18 -2.07 1.61
CA THR A 72 -4.13 -1.48 2.45
C THR A 72 -2.80 -1.35 1.72
N HIS A 73 -2.43 -2.34 0.90
CA HIS A 73 -1.17 -2.34 0.13
C HIS A 73 -1.11 -1.28 -0.98
N CYS A 74 -2.23 -0.75 -1.45
CA CYS A 74 -2.23 0.36 -2.41
C CYS A 74 -2.62 1.70 -1.78
N VAL A 75 -3.44 1.70 -0.71
CA VAL A 75 -3.80 2.92 0.02
C VAL A 75 -2.68 3.35 0.98
N GLY A 76 -2.04 2.38 1.66
CA GLY A 76 -0.96 2.64 2.62
C GLY A 76 0.18 3.51 2.06
N PRO A 77 0.79 3.14 0.92
CA PRO A 77 1.91 3.92 0.38
C PRO A 77 1.51 5.33 -0.08
N VAL A 78 0.32 5.52 -0.66
CA VAL A 78 -0.10 6.87 -1.08
C VAL A 78 -0.34 7.78 0.11
N LEU A 79 -0.97 7.30 1.18
CA LEU A 79 -1.16 8.09 2.40
C LEU A 79 0.16 8.27 3.17
N GLY A 80 0.99 7.23 3.20
CA GLY A 80 2.29 7.25 3.88
C GLY A 80 3.27 8.27 3.30
N LEU A 81 3.37 8.35 1.98
CA LEU A 81 4.25 9.34 1.33
C LEU A 81 3.59 10.72 1.29
N GLY A 82 2.27 10.79 1.09
CA GLY A 82 1.52 12.05 1.12
C GLY A 82 1.49 12.71 2.51
N GLN A 83 1.80 11.96 3.56
CA GLN A 83 1.83 12.41 4.96
C GLN A 83 0.53 13.12 5.39
N ASP A 84 -0.60 12.62 4.92
CA ASP A 84 -1.91 13.22 5.15
C ASP A 84 -2.98 12.12 5.20
N GLN A 85 -4.19 12.47 5.60
CA GLN A 85 -5.34 11.57 5.60
C GLN A 85 -6.15 11.71 4.32
N ALA A 86 -6.82 10.63 3.92
CA ALA A 86 -7.86 10.70 2.91
C ALA A 86 -9.08 11.42 3.49
N GLU A 87 -9.65 12.38 2.74
CA GLU A 87 -10.87 13.09 3.09
C GLU A 87 -12.07 12.62 2.26
N TYR A 88 -11.86 12.39 0.96
CA TYR A 88 -12.91 11.92 0.05
C TYR A 88 -12.38 10.80 -0.84
N VAL A 89 -13.29 9.91 -1.19
CA VAL A 89 -13.07 8.88 -2.19
C VAL A 89 -14.18 8.90 -3.24
N SER A 90 -13.83 8.54 -4.49
CA SER A 90 -14.76 8.20 -5.56
C SER A 90 -14.22 6.98 -6.27
N CYS A 91 -15.00 5.91 -6.34
CA CYS A 91 -14.55 4.61 -6.81
C CYS A 91 -15.51 4.03 -7.83
N PHE A 92 -14.96 3.47 -8.90
CA PHE A 92 -15.72 2.78 -9.94
C PHE A 92 -15.33 1.31 -10.01
N PRO A 93 -16.32 0.40 -10.09
CA PRO A 93 -16.06 -1.01 -10.33
C PRO A 93 -15.82 -1.27 -11.84
N SER A 94 -15.08 -2.32 -12.14
CA SER A 94 -14.82 -2.76 -13.50
C SER A 94 -14.73 -4.28 -13.58
N GLY A 95 -15.34 -4.84 -14.63
CA GLY A 95 -15.36 -6.28 -14.86
C GLY A 95 -16.21 -7.03 -13.83
N THR A 96 -16.30 -8.34 -14.03
CA THR A 96 -17.10 -9.22 -13.18
C THR A 96 -16.32 -10.50 -12.94
N ILE A 97 -16.26 -10.95 -11.68
CA ILE A 97 -15.73 -12.25 -11.30
C ILE A 97 -16.77 -13.34 -11.57
N ARG A 98 -16.36 -14.60 -11.58
CA ARG A 98 -17.24 -15.75 -11.78
C ARG A 98 -18.33 -15.84 -10.71
N GLU A 99 -19.52 -16.31 -11.12
CA GLU A 99 -20.75 -16.21 -10.35
C GLU A 99 -20.70 -16.95 -8.99
N GLU A 100 -20.01 -18.07 -8.93
CA GLU A 100 -19.83 -18.86 -7.70
C GLU A 100 -19.11 -18.11 -6.56
N MET A 101 -18.39 -17.03 -6.88
CA MET A 101 -17.73 -16.19 -5.88
C MET A 101 -18.61 -15.06 -5.33
N HIS A 102 -19.77 -14.80 -5.93
CA HIS A 102 -20.64 -13.69 -5.51
C HIS A 102 -21.34 -13.94 -4.17
N GLU A 103 -21.51 -15.20 -3.75
CA GLU A 103 -22.38 -15.56 -2.63
C GLU A 103 -21.91 -15.02 -1.29
N CYS A 104 -20.59 -15.02 -1.02
CA CYS A 104 -20.06 -14.66 0.29
C CYS A 104 -20.23 -13.17 0.64
N TYR A 105 -20.01 -12.29 -0.31
CA TYR A 105 -19.98 -10.85 -0.06
C TYR A 105 -20.96 -10.06 -0.94
N GLY A 106 -21.63 -10.72 -1.87
CA GLY A 106 -22.58 -10.08 -2.77
C GLY A 106 -21.95 -9.07 -3.75
N SER A 107 -20.62 -9.12 -3.95
CA SER A 107 -19.89 -8.23 -4.84
C SER A 107 -19.44 -8.95 -6.09
N PRO A 108 -19.84 -8.48 -7.28
CA PRO A 108 -19.44 -9.10 -8.55
C PRO A 108 -18.15 -8.51 -9.14
N TYR A 109 -17.50 -7.56 -8.50
CA TYR A 109 -16.49 -6.73 -9.13
C TYR A 109 -15.12 -7.41 -9.20
N ALA A 110 -14.53 -7.47 -10.41
CA ALA A 110 -13.18 -7.98 -10.64
C ALA A 110 -12.11 -6.96 -10.25
N VAL A 111 -12.35 -5.69 -10.53
CA VAL A 111 -11.43 -4.58 -10.22
C VAL A 111 -12.23 -3.41 -9.65
N GLU A 112 -11.65 -2.72 -8.71
CA GLU A 112 -12.15 -1.42 -8.26
C GLU A 112 -11.05 -0.37 -8.40
N THR A 113 -11.40 0.81 -8.99
CA THR A 113 -10.51 1.94 -9.22
C THR A 113 -10.98 3.14 -8.43
N CYS A 114 -10.15 3.69 -7.57
CA CYS A 114 -10.52 4.71 -6.61
C CYS A 114 -9.63 5.95 -6.73
N HIS A 115 -10.26 7.12 -6.84
CA HIS A 115 -9.64 8.41 -6.62
C HIS A 115 -9.76 8.80 -5.15
N ILE A 116 -8.64 9.24 -4.57
CA ILE A 116 -8.53 9.69 -3.18
C ILE A 116 -8.17 11.17 -3.19
N LYS A 117 -8.91 11.99 -2.44
CA LYS A 117 -8.58 13.39 -2.16
C LYS A 117 -8.05 13.49 -0.74
N PHE A 118 -6.92 14.18 -0.58
CA PHE A 118 -6.27 14.39 0.71
C PHE A 118 -6.93 15.55 1.49
N ALA A 119 -6.87 15.47 2.83
CA ALA A 119 -7.58 16.38 3.71
C ALA A 119 -6.96 17.77 3.80
N ASN A 120 -5.62 17.85 3.90
CA ASN A 120 -4.91 19.08 4.22
C ASN A 120 -4.04 19.61 3.08
N SER A 121 -4.14 19.00 1.90
CA SER A 121 -3.35 19.37 0.71
C SER A 121 -4.20 19.42 -0.56
N ASP A 122 -3.61 19.95 -1.63
CA ASP A 122 -4.19 19.89 -2.98
C ASP A 122 -3.92 18.55 -3.69
N LEU A 123 -3.18 17.66 -3.02
CA LEU A 123 -2.80 16.36 -3.55
C LEU A 123 -4.01 15.43 -3.74
N SER A 124 -3.91 14.57 -4.73
CA SER A 124 -4.83 13.45 -4.93
C SER A 124 -4.06 12.19 -5.36
N ALA A 125 -4.69 11.04 -5.20
CA ALA A 125 -4.12 9.78 -5.63
C ALA A 125 -5.13 8.94 -6.43
N LEU A 126 -4.60 8.06 -7.26
CA LEU A 126 -5.36 7.00 -7.93
C LEU A 126 -4.87 5.65 -7.43
N VAL A 127 -5.78 4.83 -6.91
CA VAL A 127 -5.47 3.46 -6.52
C VAL A 127 -6.40 2.48 -7.20
N TYR A 128 -5.93 1.25 -7.46
CA TYR A 128 -6.79 0.19 -7.95
C TYR A 128 -6.37 -1.17 -7.41
N ARG A 129 -7.35 -2.05 -7.29
CA ARG A 129 -7.21 -3.37 -6.68
C ARG A 129 -7.95 -4.43 -7.48
N SER A 130 -7.37 -5.64 -7.58
CA SER A 130 -8.03 -6.86 -8.04
C SER A 130 -7.66 -8.05 -7.15
N LEU A 131 -8.58 -9.00 -6.99
CA LEU A 131 -8.40 -10.18 -6.15
C LEU A 131 -8.69 -11.51 -6.87
N PHE A 132 -9.55 -11.48 -7.89
CA PHE A 132 -10.00 -12.67 -8.59
C PHE A 132 -10.21 -12.39 -10.09
N ASP A 133 -10.03 -13.42 -10.90
CA ASP A 133 -10.36 -13.43 -12.34
C ASP A 133 -9.68 -12.32 -13.17
N VAL A 134 -8.50 -11.89 -12.73
CA VAL A 134 -7.61 -10.99 -13.48
C VAL A 134 -6.31 -11.73 -13.73
N ALA A 135 -5.88 -11.80 -14.99
CA ALA A 135 -4.76 -12.63 -15.42
C ALA A 135 -3.41 -12.31 -14.74
N ARG A 136 -3.25 -11.12 -14.15
CA ARG A 136 -2.08 -10.78 -13.38
C ARG A 136 -2.20 -11.29 -11.95
N GLN A 137 -1.49 -12.38 -11.66
CA GLN A 137 -1.58 -13.06 -10.38
C GLN A 137 -1.01 -12.27 -9.21
N TYR A 138 0.04 -11.48 -9.45
CA TYR A 138 0.62 -10.64 -8.41
C TYR A 138 1.27 -9.38 -8.98
N ARG A 139 1.05 -8.26 -8.33
CA ARG A 139 1.81 -7.02 -8.45
C ARG A 139 1.45 -6.06 -7.32
N GLU A 140 2.45 -5.58 -6.64
CA GLU A 140 2.40 -4.31 -5.91
C GLU A 140 3.01 -3.22 -6.78
N SER A 141 2.45 -2.02 -6.74
CA SER A 141 3.08 -0.87 -7.39
C SER A 141 2.74 0.42 -6.70
N PHE A 142 3.71 1.32 -6.73
CA PHE A 142 3.55 2.68 -6.27
C PHE A 142 4.34 3.60 -7.17
N GLU A 143 3.71 4.67 -7.64
CA GLU A 143 4.33 5.68 -8.49
C GLU A 143 4.13 7.05 -7.83
N VAL A 144 5.20 7.86 -7.81
CA VAL A 144 5.18 9.23 -7.28
C VAL A 144 5.59 10.22 -8.35
N TYR A 145 4.81 11.26 -8.50
CA TYR A 145 5.04 12.33 -9.47
C TYR A 145 5.22 13.66 -8.73
N GLY A 146 6.47 14.11 -8.65
CA GLY A 146 6.83 15.43 -8.14
C GLY A 146 7.17 16.40 -9.27
N ASP A 147 7.36 17.66 -8.93
CA ASP A 147 7.73 18.69 -9.92
C ASP A 147 9.23 18.70 -10.29
N LYS A 148 10.05 17.97 -9.51
CA LYS A 148 11.49 17.79 -9.80
C LYS A 148 11.82 16.38 -10.28
N LYS A 149 11.27 15.37 -9.62
CA LYS A 149 11.45 13.97 -9.98
C LYS A 149 10.13 13.21 -9.90
N ALA A 150 10.01 12.18 -10.74
CA ALA A 150 9.01 11.13 -10.60
C ALA A 150 9.72 9.77 -10.50
N VAL A 151 9.10 8.83 -9.78
CA VAL A 151 9.60 7.46 -9.65
C VAL A 151 8.46 6.49 -9.89
N GLU A 152 8.71 5.51 -10.72
CA GLU A 152 7.77 4.46 -11.08
C GLU A 152 8.34 3.08 -10.72
N TRP A 153 7.53 2.26 -10.07
CA TRP A 153 7.87 0.87 -9.84
C TRP A 153 7.84 0.08 -11.15
N PRO A 154 8.69 -0.96 -11.29
CA PRO A 154 8.76 -1.73 -12.50
C PRO A 154 7.45 -2.48 -12.78
N LEU A 155 7.21 -2.76 -14.07
CA LEU A 155 6.11 -3.61 -14.49
C LEU A 155 6.34 -5.09 -14.20
N ILE A 156 7.59 -5.49 -14.12
CA ILE A 156 8.02 -6.86 -13.79
C ILE A 156 8.78 -6.79 -12.47
N GLU A 157 8.39 -7.62 -11.52
CA GLU A 157 9.07 -7.68 -10.23
C GLU A 157 10.55 -8.02 -10.39
N GLY A 158 11.40 -7.37 -9.60
CA GLY A 158 12.84 -7.54 -9.66
C GLY A 158 13.55 -6.72 -10.75
N GLU A 159 12.81 -6.01 -11.62
CA GLU A 159 13.43 -5.03 -12.51
C GLU A 159 13.71 -3.71 -11.77
N PRO A 160 14.64 -2.88 -12.30
CA PRO A 160 14.95 -1.56 -11.73
C PRO A 160 13.76 -0.61 -11.71
N LEU A 161 13.73 0.30 -10.73
CA LEU A 161 12.85 1.46 -10.74
C LEU A 161 13.17 2.37 -11.93
N ILE A 162 12.17 3.11 -12.41
CA ILE A 162 12.36 4.15 -13.41
C ILE A 162 12.27 5.52 -12.73
N VAL A 163 13.33 6.29 -12.83
CA VAL A 163 13.42 7.64 -12.27
C VAL A 163 13.43 8.66 -13.40
N HIS A 164 12.51 9.60 -13.33
CA HIS A 164 12.39 10.74 -14.24
C HIS A 164 12.87 11.99 -13.52
N THR A 165 13.74 12.77 -14.16
CA THR A 165 14.22 14.05 -13.62
C THR A 165 13.85 15.19 -14.54
N ALA A 166 13.14 16.18 -14.01
CA ALA A 166 12.73 17.34 -14.78
C ALA A 166 13.94 18.16 -15.27
N LYS A 167 14.18 18.17 -16.57
CA LYS A 167 15.25 18.91 -17.23
C LYS A 167 14.64 19.85 -18.27
N LYS A 168 14.48 21.11 -17.91
CA LYS A 168 13.95 22.11 -18.85
C LYS A 168 15.07 23.11 -19.21
N PRO A 169 15.28 23.39 -20.49
CA PRO A 169 14.53 23.00 -21.69
C PRO A 169 14.96 21.66 -22.33
N GLU A 170 15.89 20.93 -21.75
CA GLU A 170 16.44 19.70 -22.33
C GLU A 170 15.43 18.56 -22.26
N PRO A 171 15.44 17.60 -23.21
CA PRO A 171 14.65 16.39 -23.12
C PRO A 171 15.03 15.58 -21.89
N GLU A 172 14.01 14.98 -21.28
CA GLU A 172 14.19 14.01 -20.19
C GLU A 172 14.80 12.71 -20.74
N ILE A 173 15.69 12.10 -19.94
CA ILE A 173 16.19 10.75 -20.16
C ILE A 173 15.87 9.96 -18.89
N PRO A 174 14.93 8.99 -18.92
CA PRO A 174 14.63 8.13 -17.77
C PRO A 174 15.86 7.32 -17.36
N GLU A 175 16.05 7.20 -16.06
CA GLU A 175 17.14 6.42 -15.47
C GLU A 175 16.59 5.13 -14.86
N LYS A 176 17.28 4.00 -15.10
CA LYS A 176 17.02 2.75 -14.37
C LYS A 176 17.85 2.78 -13.10
N VAL A 177 17.16 2.58 -11.96
CA VAL A 177 17.80 2.62 -10.65
C VAL A 177 17.57 1.29 -9.95
N GLU A 178 18.64 0.58 -9.65
CA GLU A 178 18.62 -0.57 -8.76
C GLU A 178 18.30 -0.10 -7.34
N CYS A 179 17.20 -0.60 -6.79
CA CYS A 179 16.76 -0.18 -5.48
C CYS A 179 17.69 -0.75 -4.38
N PRO A 180 18.22 0.08 -3.48
CA PRO A 180 18.98 -0.41 -2.33
C PRO A 180 18.16 -1.35 -1.45
N ASP A 181 18.81 -2.30 -0.78
CA ASP A 181 18.13 -3.25 0.10
C ASP A 181 17.73 -2.68 1.47
N TYR A 182 18.27 -1.52 1.83
CA TYR A 182 18.07 -0.84 3.11
C TYR A 182 18.44 -1.66 4.37
N GLY A 183 19.19 -2.74 4.20
CA GLY A 183 19.69 -3.54 5.32
C GLY A 183 20.48 -2.71 6.34
N HIS A 184 21.17 -1.65 5.90
CA HIS A 184 21.92 -0.74 6.76
C HIS A 184 21.07 0.01 7.80
N LEU A 185 19.76 0.02 7.68
CA LEU A 185 18.82 0.57 8.68
C LEU A 185 18.48 -0.41 9.80
N LEU A 186 18.99 -1.63 9.72
CA LEU A 186 18.70 -2.73 10.63
C LEU A 186 19.96 -3.19 11.36
N PRO A 187 19.83 -3.81 12.54
CA PRO A 187 20.94 -4.53 13.17
C PRO A 187 21.53 -5.60 12.24
N ASP A 188 22.86 -5.81 12.35
CA ASP A 188 23.61 -6.73 11.47
C ASP A 188 23.05 -8.15 11.45
N GLU A 189 22.44 -8.61 12.55
CA GLU A 189 21.87 -9.94 12.70
C GLU A 189 20.59 -10.14 11.88
N ILE A 190 19.85 -9.06 11.58
CA ILE A 190 18.58 -9.11 10.84
C ILE A 190 18.68 -8.47 9.45
N ALA A 191 19.69 -7.67 9.18
CA ALA A 191 19.92 -7.05 7.88
C ALA A 191 19.92 -8.05 6.68
N PRO A 192 20.49 -9.27 6.80
CA PRO A 192 20.47 -10.23 5.69
C PRO A 192 19.08 -10.66 5.23
N PHE A 193 18.08 -10.56 6.10
CA PHE A 193 16.70 -10.93 5.75
C PHE A 193 15.98 -9.92 4.85
N THR A 194 16.59 -8.77 4.55
CA THR A 194 16.06 -7.84 3.54
C THR A 194 16.19 -8.38 2.12
N THR A 195 17.12 -9.31 1.87
CA THR A 195 17.37 -9.91 0.55
C THR A 195 17.32 -11.43 0.56
N GLY A 196 17.50 -12.06 1.73
CA GLY A 196 17.44 -13.52 1.88
C GLY A 196 16.01 -14.03 1.78
N GLY A 197 15.83 -15.22 1.21
CA GLY A 197 14.54 -15.91 1.19
C GLY A 197 14.04 -16.16 2.61
N VAL A 198 12.95 -15.51 2.99
CA VAL A 198 12.32 -15.69 4.31
C VAL A 198 11.39 -16.90 4.29
N TYR A 199 10.92 -17.27 3.13
CA TYR A 199 10.09 -18.45 2.90
C TYR A 199 10.94 -19.53 2.23
N GLY A 200 11.52 -20.42 3.03
CA GLY A 200 12.00 -21.70 2.57
C GLY A 200 10.79 -22.60 2.27
N GLY A 201 10.06 -22.29 1.24
CA GLY A 201 9.01 -23.15 0.72
C GLY A 201 9.69 -24.36 0.07
N ASP A 202 9.80 -25.43 0.80
CA ASP A 202 10.27 -26.72 0.28
C ASP A 202 9.14 -27.32 -0.48
N GLU A 203 8.44 -27.13 -1.27
CA GLU A 203 7.45 -27.90 -2.06
C GLU A 203 6.26 -27.07 -2.58
N GLY A 204 6.28 -26.77 -3.85
CA GLY A 204 5.05 -26.67 -4.64
C GLY A 204 4.32 -25.33 -4.57
N GLU A 205 4.94 -24.28 -4.15
CA GLU A 205 4.34 -22.94 -4.16
C GLU A 205 4.53 -22.28 -5.54
N ASP A 206 3.83 -22.82 -6.53
CA ASP A 206 3.88 -22.35 -7.93
C ASP A 206 3.09 -21.03 -8.13
N HIS A 207 2.42 -20.51 -7.10
CA HIS A 207 1.62 -19.29 -7.18
C HIS A 207 2.47 -18.05 -6.90
N LEU A 208 2.44 -17.06 -7.81
CA LEU A 208 3.23 -15.83 -7.68
C LEU A 208 3.00 -15.07 -6.38
N SER A 209 1.82 -15.16 -5.77
CA SER A 209 1.55 -14.57 -4.47
C SER A 209 2.42 -15.11 -3.33
N PHE A 210 3.04 -16.27 -3.51
CA PHE A 210 3.91 -16.91 -2.53
C PHE A 210 5.40 -16.82 -2.87
N THR A 211 5.73 -16.45 -4.11
CA THR A 211 7.12 -16.40 -4.59
C THR A 211 7.79 -15.05 -4.43
N GLN A 212 7.23 -14.19 -3.58
CA GLN A 212 7.81 -12.89 -3.29
C GLN A 212 9.16 -13.06 -2.60
N GLY A 213 10.22 -12.78 -3.31
CA GLY A 213 11.56 -12.78 -2.74
C GLY A 213 11.66 -11.82 -1.56
N ALA A 214 12.34 -12.25 -0.51
CA ALA A 214 12.59 -11.41 0.67
C ALA A 214 11.34 -10.77 1.31
N GLY A 215 10.18 -11.44 1.25
CA GLY A 215 8.94 -10.99 1.89
C GLY A 215 8.56 -9.54 1.55
N HIS A 216 7.71 -9.33 0.56
CA HIS A 216 7.24 -8.01 0.13
C HIS A 216 8.38 -6.97 -0.02
N GLY A 217 9.30 -7.20 -0.94
CA GLY A 217 10.40 -6.27 -1.20
C GLY A 217 11.33 -6.01 0.01
N GLY A 218 11.51 -7.02 0.88
CA GLY A 218 12.37 -6.93 2.05
C GLY A 218 11.76 -6.22 3.26
N SER A 219 10.43 -6.01 3.28
CA SER A 219 9.75 -5.25 4.32
C SER A 219 9.66 -5.96 5.67
N HIS A 220 9.57 -7.30 5.69
CA HIS A 220 9.29 -8.05 6.91
C HIS A 220 10.32 -7.83 8.04
N PRO A 221 11.65 -7.84 7.83
CA PRO A 221 12.59 -7.53 8.87
C PRO A 221 12.47 -6.09 9.38
N HIS A 222 12.15 -5.12 8.51
CA HIS A 222 11.88 -3.74 8.91
C HIS A 222 10.65 -3.64 9.82
N LEU A 223 9.54 -4.29 9.44
CA LEU A 223 8.32 -4.34 10.24
C LEU A 223 8.57 -4.95 11.62
N ALA A 224 9.23 -6.11 11.66
CA ALA A 224 9.56 -6.78 12.92
C ALA A 224 10.46 -5.90 13.81
N HIS A 225 11.48 -5.25 13.21
CA HIS A 225 12.35 -4.33 13.92
C HIS A 225 11.59 -3.12 14.49
N GLN A 226 10.75 -2.48 13.67
CA GLN A 226 9.93 -1.34 14.11
C GLN A 226 8.95 -1.72 15.22
N PHE A 227 8.35 -2.91 15.14
CA PHE A 227 7.50 -3.41 16.22
C PHE A 227 8.28 -3.57 17.52
N VAL A 228 9.50 -4.12 17.49
CA VAL A 228 10.37 -4.23 18.68
C VAL A 228 10.76 -2.84 19.20
N GLN A 229 11.15 -1.92 18.32
CA GLN A 229 11.48 -0.54 18.71
C GLN A 229 10.28 0.17 19.37
N MET A 230 9.08 -0.01 18.85
CA MET A 230 7.84 0.47 19.44
C MET A 230 7.65 -0.04 20.86
N LEU A 231 7.89 -1.34 21.12
CA LEU A 231 7.79 -1.93 22.46
C LEU A 231 8.83 -1.39 23.41
N LEU A 232 10.04 -1.12 22.94
CA LEU A 232 11.14 -0.59 23.76
C LEU A 232 10.97 0.89 24.09
N SER A 233 10.49 1.69 23.13
CA SER A 233 10.28 3.14 23.32
C SER A 233 8.97 3.48 24.03
N GLY A 234 7.96 2.64 23.90
CA GLY A 234 6.59 2.94 24.33
C GLY A 234 5.83 3.92 23.41
N GLU A 235 6.38 4.21 22.24
CA GLU A 235 5.78 5.09 21.24
C GLU A 235 5.23 4.28 20.06
N ASP A 236 4.10 4.72 19.49
CA ASP A 236 3.51 4.04 18.33
C ASP A 236 4.45 4.12 17.11
N ALA A 237 4.62 2.99 16.41
CA ALA A 237 5.25 2.96 15.11
C ALA A 237 4.24 3.36 14.00
N TYR A 238 4.76 3.64 12.80
CA TYR A 238 3.93 3.85 11.62
C TYR A 238 3.60 2.50 10.95
N PRO A 239 2.35 2.27 10.47
CA PRO A 239 1.13 3.05 10.72
C PRO A 239 0.55 2.80 12.12
N ASN A 240 0.31 3.87 12.88
CA ASN A 240 -0.36 3.78 14.16
C ASN A 240 -1.89 3.62 13.99
N ALA A 241 -2.65 3.61 15.09
CA ALA A 241 -4.09 3.39 15.05
C ALA A 241 -4.86 4.39 14.17
N VAL A 242 -4.46 5.67 14.17
CA VAL A 242 -5.08 6.69 13.32
C VAL A 242 -4.79 6.45 11.84
N HIS A 243 -3.52 6.21 11.49
CA HIS A 243 -3.14 5.90 10.12
C HIS A 243 -3.84 4.63 9.64
N SER A 244 -3.87 3.59 10.45
CA SER A 244 -4.49 2.30 10.13
C SER A 244 -6.00 2.44 9.93
N ALA A 245 -6.67 3.21 10.79
CA ALA A 245 -8.10 3.50 10.67
C ALA A 245 -8.40 4.26 9.37
N ASN A 246 -7.60 5.26 9.01
CA ASN A 246 -7.80 6.02 7.77
C ASN A 246 -7.51 5.15 6.53
N ILE A 247 -6.41 4.39 6.51
CA ILE A 247 -6.07 3.47 5.41
C ILE A 247 -7.20 2.46 5.18
N THR A 248 -7.64 1.78 6.24
CA THR A 248 -8.69 0.75 6.16
C THR A 248 -10.04 1.35 5.76
N CYS A 249 -10.42 2.46 6.40
CA CYS A 249 -11.68 3.14 6.10
C CYS A 249 -11.74 3.66 4.66
N THR A 250 -10.60 4.08 4.10
CA THR A 250 -10.49 4.48 2.69
C THR A 250 -10.93 3.36 1.77
N GLY A 251 -10.44 2.12 1.98
CA GLY A 251 -10.84 0.97 1.17
C GLY A 251 -12.33 0.62 1.34
N ILE A 252 -12.83 0.60 2.57
CA ILE A 252 -14.24 0.28 2.86
C ILE A 252 -15.17 1.29 2.17
N LEU A 253 -14.90 2.58 2.31
CA LEU A 253 -15.73 3.63 1.71
C LEU A 253 -15.55 3.75 0.20
N ALA A 254 -14.39 3.34 -0.33
CA ALA A 254 -14.20 3.19 -1.77
C ALA A 254 -15.15 2.12 -2.35
N HIS A 255 -15.26 0.96 -1.69
CA HIS A 255 -16.25 -0.05 -2.11
C HIS A 255 -17.69 0.45 -2.01
N GLU A 256 -18.05 1.18 -0.95
CA GLU A 256 -19.38 1.81 -0.85
C GLU A 256 -19.64 2.81 -1.99
N SER A 257 -18.64 3.59 -2.38
CA SER A 257 -18.71 4.49 -3.54
C SER A 257 -18.94 3.70 -4.83
N ALA A 258 -18.22 2.60 -5.03
CA ALA A 258 -18.37 1.73 -6.19
C ALA A 258 -19.78 1.16 -6.31
N GLN A 259 -20.38 0.74 -5.20
CA GLN A 259 -21.76 0.26 -5.15
C GLN A 259 -22.81 1.35 -5.47
N LYS A 260 -22.44 2.62 -5.30
CA LYS A 260 -23.28 3.80 -5.56
C LYS A 260 -22.95 4.49 -6.88
N GLY A 261 -22.27 3.80 -7.80
CA GLY A 261 -21.95 4.32 -9.13
C GLY A 261 -20.87 5.40 -9.17
N GLY A 262 -20.01 5.45 -8.17
CA GLY A 262 -18.90 6.39 -8.09
C GLY A 262 -19.20 7.67 -7.30
N ASP A 263 -20.26 7.67 -6.50
CA ASP A 263 -20.58 8.80 -5.62
C ASP A 263 -19.38 9.18 -4.76
N ILE A 264 -19.18 10.49 -4.57
CA ILE A 264 -18.14 10.99 -3.68
C ILE A 264 -18.55 10.71 -2.23
N VAL A 265 -17.73 9.94 -1.53
CA VAL A 265 -17.94 9.58 -0.13
C VAL A 265 -16.89 10.27 0.74
N ARG A 266 -17.34 10.94 1.81
CA ARG A 266 -16.46 11.58 2.78
C ARG A 266 -16.04 10.59 3.85
N LEU A 267 -14.74 10.58 4.18
CA LEU A 267 -14.19 9.80 5.28
C LEU A 267 -14.41 10.51 6.63
N PRO A 268 -14.58 9.75 7.72
CA PRO A 268 -14.48 10.31 9.05
C PRO A 268 -13.04 10.77 9.34
N GLU A 269 -12.89 11.82 10.09
CA GLU A 269 -11.60 12.24 10.62
C GLU A 269 -11.19 11.35 11.80
N PHE A 270 -9.92 10.97 11.85
CA PHE A 270 -9.34 10.19 12.94
C PHE A 270 -8.22 10.98 13.59
N THR A 271 -8.26 11.10 14.93
CA THR A 271 -7.24 11.78 15.72
C THR A 271 -6.93 11.01 17.00
N LEU A 272 -5.73 11.19 17.56
CA LEU A 272 -5.34 10.67 18.89
C LEU A 272 -5.58 11.72 20.01
N ALA A 273 -6.24 12.81 19.70
CA ALA A 273 -6.53 13.89 20.66
C ALA A 273 -7.81 13.63 21.47
#